data_54b7e4f6368fe8982809dfca29033b8a
#
_entry.id   54b7e4f6368fe8982809dfca29033b8a
#
_cell.length_a   1.000
_cell.length_b   1.000
_cell.length_c   1.000
_cell.angle_alpha   90.00
_cell.angle_beta   90.00
_cell.angle_gamma   90.00
#
_symmetry.space_group_name_H-M   'P 1'
#
loop_
_entity.id
_entity.type
_entity.pdbx_description
1 polymer ?
#
loop_
_entity_poly.entity_id
_entity_poly.type
_entity_poly.pdbx_seq_one_letter_code
_entity_poly.pdbx_strand_id
1 'polypeptide(L)'
;MMLMKNFTATTKQLDGVSIMVFIDEDGNDWYKSQGEFSTTTLKFMFDEKGNVVAASWDASMLAPENLSVSEIEKKSVPVNFFEPGKRWVYDGEKITPFVYSQEELHQQAKDQLDRLLSDAREKIIIPQTKLMAGRTLTDSQLKELNTWLDYIDELEACDITVRPVNFPETPQ
;
A
#
# COMPACT_ATOMS: atom_id res chain seq x y z
N MET A 1 -28.03 6.39 -3.32
CA MET A 1 -26.59 6.08 -3.38
C MET A 1 -26.17 6.26 -4.83
N MET A 2 -25.28 7.19 -5.09
CA MET A 2 -24.77 7.47 -6.43
C MET A 2 -23.57 6.56 -6.74
N LEU A 3 -23.48 6.10 -7.99
CA LEU A 3 -22.39 5.27 -8.47
C LEU A 3 -22.01 5.73 -9.88
N MET A 4 -20.75 6.07 -10.09
CA MET A 4 -20.17 6.43 -11.37
C MET A 4 -18.97 5.51 -11.63
N LYS A 5 -18.89 4.91 -12.82
CA LYS A 5 -17.93 3.83 -13.07
C LYS A 5 -16.93 4.18 -14.16
N ASN A 6 -15.74 3.56 -14.04
CA ASN A 6 -14.76 3.45 -15.10
C ASN A 6 -14.38 4.79 -15.71
N PHE A 7 -14.04 5.76 -14.87
CA PHE A 7 -13.61 7.07 -15.32
C PHE A 7 -12.35 6.99 -16.18
N THR A 8 -12.34 7.73 -17.27
CA THR A 8 -11.16 7.92 -18.12
C THR A 8 -10.81 9.40 -18.18
N ALA A 9 -9.50 9.71 -18.16
CA ALA A 9 -9.02 11.07 -18.37
C ALA A 9 -9.12 11.44 -19.86
N THR A 10 -9.68 12.59 -20.15
CA THR A 10 -9.74 13.16 -21.51
C THR A 10 -9.48 14.67 -21.46
N THR A 11 -9.18 15.27 -22.63
CA THR A 11 -8.91 16.70 -22.72
C THR A 11 -10.08 17.40 -23.41
N LYS A 12 -10.58 18.46 -22.77
CA LYS A 12 -11.57 19.38 -23.36
C LYS A 12 -10.99 20.76 -23.56
N GLN A 13 -11.44 21.47 -24.59
CA GLN A 13 -11.13 22.88 -24.80
C GLN A 13 -12.15 23.73 -24.07
N LEU A 14 -11.68 24.63 -23.21
CA LEU A 14 -12.50 25.62 -22.53
C LEU A 14 -11.84 26.99 -22.70
N ASP A 15 -12.49 27.91 -23.36
CA ASP A 15 -12.00 29.30 -23.64
C ASP A 15 -10.58 29.32 -24.21
N GLY A 16 -10.23 28.38 -25.09
CA GLY A 16 -8.91 28.25 -25.71
C GLY A 16 -7.84 27.58 -24.86
N VAL A 17 -8.18 27.10 -23.66
CA VAL A 17 -7.29 26.36 -22.76
C VAL A 17 -7.67 24.88 -22.77
N SER A 18 -6.66 24.02 -22.91
CA SER A 18 -6.84 22.58 -22.75
C SER A 18 -6.92 22.22 -21.27
N ILE A 19 -8.06 21.68 -20.85
CA ILE A 19 -8.26 21.18 -19.49
C ILE A 19 -8.44 19.67 -19.48
N MET A 20 -7.90 19.01 -18.47
CA MET A 20 -8.14 17.59 -18.22
C MET A 20 -9.47 17.44 -17.49
N VAL A 21 -10.30 16.51 -17.97
CA VAL A 21 -11.57 16.14 -17.34
C VAL A 21 -11.65 14.62 -17.23
N PHE A 22 -12.39 14.14 -16.26
CA PHE A 22 -12.69 12.70 -16.09
C PHE A 22 -14.11 12.42 -16.53
N ILE A 23 -14.26 11.44 -17.43
CA ILE A 23 -15.57 11.04 -17.99
C ILE A 23 -15.80 9.58 -17.61
N ASP A 24 -16.97 9.29 -17.03
CA ASP A 24 -17.36 7.92 -16.69
C ASP A 24 -17.83 7.12 -17.92
N GLU A 25 -18.13 5.83 -17.74
CA GLU A 25 -18.58 4.94 -18.83
C GLU A 25 -19.90 5.37 -19.48
N ASP A 26 -20.72 6.15 -18.78
CA ASP A 26 -22.00 6.68 -19.28
C ASP A 26 -21.85 8.07 -19.94
N GLY A 27 -20.65 8.63 -19.98
CA GLY A 27 -20.35 9.92 -20.60
C GLY A 27 -20.52 11.12 -19.65
N ASN A 28 -20.71 10.92 -18.36
CA ASN A 28 -20.87 11.98 -17.38
C ASN A 28 -19.52 12.57 -16.98
N ASP A 29 -19.47 13.89 -16.88
CA ASP A 29 -18.29 14.63 -16.48
C ASP A 29 -18.19 14.73 -14.95
N TRP A 30 -17.09 14.25 -14.38
CA TRP A 30 -16.85 14.25 -12.94
C TRP A 30 -17.08 15.60 -12.27
N TYR A 31 -16.50 16.65 -12.84
CA TYR A 31 -16.58 17.98 -12.24
C TYR A 31 -17.99 18.57 -12.25
N LYS A 32 -18.84 18.13 -13.17
CA LYS A 32 -20.24 18.51 -13.20
C LYS A 32 -21.09 17.70 -12.23
N SER A 33 -20.76 16.41 -12.07
CA SER A 33 -21.53 15.46 -11.25
C SER A 33 -21.17 15.52 -9.78
N GLN A 34 -20.08 16.18 -9.38
CA GLN A 34 -19.68 16.30 -7.96
C GLN A 34 -20.79 16.84 -7.06
N GLY A 35 -21.58 17.78 -7.56
CA GLY A 35 -22.70 18.39 -6.82
C GLY A 35 -23.91 17.50 -6.62
N GLU A 36 -23.99 16.37 -7.31
CA GLU A 36 -25.09 15.42 -7.22
C GLU A 36 -24.93 14.43 -6.06
N PHE A 37 -23.69 14.28 -5.53
CA PHE A 37 -23.42 13.48 -4.35
C PHE A 37 -23.99 14.13 -3.10
N SER A 38 -24.51 13.32 -2.18
CA SER A 38 -25.03 13.82 -0.91
C SER A 38 -23.92 14.43 -0.06
N THR A 39 -24.17 15.60 0.55
CA THR A 39 -23.22 16.25 1.46
C THR A 39 -22.99 15.48 2.77
N THR A 40 -23.84 14.51 3.09
CA THR A 40 -23.81 13.75 4.36
C THR A 40 -23.17 12.36 4.22
N THR A 41 -22.83 11.94 3.01
CA THR A 41 -22.25 10.63 2.70
C THR A 41 -20.73 10.71 2.56
N LEU A 42 -20.04 9.59 2.79
CA LEU A 42 -18.64 9.40 2.43
C LEU A 42 -18.56 8.99 0.96
N LYS A 43 -17.82 9.74 0.13
CA LYS A 43 -17.48 9.36 -1.24
C LYS A 43 -16.16 8.61 -1.23
N PHE A 44 -16.06 7.58 -2.06
CA PHE A 44 -14.84 6.80 -2.17
C PHE A 44 -14.61 6.35 -3.61
N MET A 45 -13.33 6.27 -3.96
CA MET A 45 -12.87 5.75 -5.25
C MET A 45 -12.42 4.31 -5.08
N PHE A 46 -12.72 3.47 -6.07
CA PHE A 46 -12.32 2.07 -6.04
C PHE A 46 -11.97 1.57 -7.45
N ASP A 47 -11.09 0.57 -7.50
CA ASP A 47 -10.67 -0.09 -8.75
C ASP A 47 -11.64 -1.17 -9.21
N GLU A 48 -11.36 -1.81 -10.35
CA GLU A 48 -12.18 -2.88 -10.94
C GLU A 48 -12.35 -4.09 -10.00
N LYS A 49 -11.43 -4.29 -9.06
CA LYS A 49 -11.49 -5.36 -8.06
C LYS A 49 -12.23 -4.96 -6.78
N GLY A 50 -12.72 -3.72 -6.74
CA GLY A 50 -13.37 -3.15 -5.57
C GLY A 50 -12.41 -2.60 -4.51
N ASN A 51 -11.08 -2.60 -4.72
CA ASN A 51 -10.16 -2.03 -3.73
C ASN A 51 -10.41 -0.53 -3.59
N VAL A 52 -10.67 -0.08 -2.37
CA VAL A 52 -10.84 1.34 -2.07
C VAL A 52 -9.48 2.02 -2.08
N VAL A 53 -9.33 3.01 -2.97
CA VAL A 53 -8.08 3.73 -3.20
C VAL A 53 -8.00 5.02 -2.39
N ALA A 54 -9.10 5.77 -2.36
CA ALA A 54 -9.21 7.00 -1.58
C ALA A 54 -10.67 7.28 -1.21
N ALA A 55 -10.87 8.09 -0.17
CA ALA A 55 -12.19 8.51 0.26
C ALA A 55 -12.17 9.92 0.86
N SER A 56 -13.27 10.63 0.67
CA SER A 56 -13.46 11.98 1.22
C SER A 56 -14.95 12.25 1.48
N TRP A 57 -15.22 13.07 2.48
CA TRP A 57 -16.55 13.64 2.71
C TRP A 57 -16.92 14.72 1.67
N ASP A 58 -15.93 15.27 1.00
CA ASP A 58 -16.07 16.25 -0.09
C ASP A 58 -15.67 15.60 -1.42
N ALA A 59 -16.62 15.49 -2.37
CA ALA A 59 -16.40 14.92 -3.69
C ALA A 59 -15.30 15.65 -4.48
N SER A 60 -15.14 16.97 -4.28
CA SER A 60 -14.15 17.78 -4.98
C SER A 60 -12.69 17.41 -4.63
N MET A 61 -12.48 16.70 -3.52
CA MET A 61 -11.16 16.20 -3.12
C MET A 61 -10.75 14.90 -3.82
N LEU A 62 -11.60 14.35 -4.70
CA LEU A 62 -11.34 13.10 -5.41
C LEU A 62 -11.04 13.36 -6.89
N ALA A 63 -10.13 12.56 -7.46
CA ALA A 63 -9.75 12.59 -8.87
C ALA A 63 -9.76 11.14 -9.40
N PRO A 64 -10.89 10.69 -10.00
CA PRO A 64 -11.12 9.26 -10.28
C PRO A 64 -10.52 8.78 -11.61
N GLU A 65 -9.25 9.07 -11.88
CA GLU A 65 -8.59 8.56 -13.07
C GLU A 65 -8.46 7.02 -13.03
N ASN A 66 -9.04 6.33 -14.00
CA ASN A 66 -9.10 4.86 -14.11
C ASN A 66 -9.76 4.17 -12.89
N LEU A 67 -10.66 4.85 -12.21
CA LEU A 67 -11.35 4.38 -11.02
C LEU A 67 -12.85 4.61 -11.15
N SER A 68 -13.61 3.98 -10.28
CA SER A 68 -15.04 4.24 -10.08
C SER A 68 -15.26 5.01 -8.77
N VAL A 69 -16.37 5.73 -8.67
CA VAL A 69 -16.75 6.49 -7.47
C VAL A 69 -18.13 6.05 -7.00
N SER A 70 -18.25 5.84 -5.70
CA SER A 70 -19.54 5.64 -5.05
C SER A 70 -19.60 6.41 -3.72
N GLU A 71 -20.75 6.37 -3.06
CA GLU A 71 -20.96 6.98 -1.76
C GLU A 71 -21.66 6.03 -0.80
N ILE A 72 -21.37 6.14 0.51
CA ILE A 72 -22.09 5.42 1.56
C ILE A 72 -22.50 6.36 2.69
N GLU A 73 -23.59 6.00 3.38
CA GLU A 73 -24.03 6.72 4.56
C GLU A 73 -22.99 6.68 5.68
N LYS A 74 -22.91 7.75 6.46
CA LYS A 74 -21.97 7.86 7.60
C LYS A 74 -22.04 6.67 8.57
N LYS A 75 -23.24 6.15 8.82
CA LYS A 75 -23.45 5.00 9.73
C LYS A 75 -22.91 3.67 9.17
N SER A 76 -22.70 3.60 7.86
CA SER A 76 -22.21 2.41 7.14
C SER A 76 -20.70 2.44 6.92
N VAL A 77 -20.03 3.54 7.28
CA VAL A 77 -18.56 3.64 7.21
C VAL A 77 -17.99 2.73 8.29
N PRO A 78 -17.06 1.79 7.92
CA PRO A 78 -16.44 0.91 8.91
C PRO A 78 -15.73 1.67 10.02
N VAL A 79 -15.77 1.13 11.24
CA VAL A 79 -14.93 1.62 12.34
C VAL A 79 -13.46 1.52 11.91
N ASN A 80 -12.69 2.56 12.20
CA ASN A 80 -11.27 2.62 11.83
C ASN A 80 -10.97 2.68 10.32
N PHE A 81 -11.95 3.12 9.50
CA PHE A 81 -11.80 3.23 8.06
C PHE A 81 -10.60 4.11 7.64
N PHE A 82 -10.33 5.17 8.37
CA PHE A 82 -9.24 6.11 8.08
C PHE A 82 -7.93 5.79 8.83
N GLU A 83 -7.84 4.65 9.53
CA GLU A 83 -6.59 4.27 10.18
C GLU A 83 -5.51 3.92 9.13
N PRO A 84 -4.27 4.44 9.30
CA PRO A 84 -3.17 4.14 8.38
C PRO A 84 -2.89 2.63 8.30
N GLY A 85 -2.54 2.16 7.09
CA GLY A 85 -2.15 0.77 6.85
C GLY A 85 -3.32 -0.20 6.70
N LYS A 86 -4.58 0.23 6.87
CA LYS A 86 -5.75 -0.60 6.57
C LYS A 86 -6.15 -0.47 5.10
N ARG A 87 -6.48 -1.61 4.52
CA ARG A 87 -7.02 -1.69 3.15
C ARG A 87 -8.48 -2.14 3.21
N TRP A 88 -9.27 -1.64 2.28
CA TRP A 88 -10.71 -1.86 2.23
C TRP A 88 -11.16 -2.29 0.84
N VAL A 89 -12.22 -3.08 0.79
CA VAL A 89 -12.85 -3.52 -0.46
C VAL A 89 -14.33 -3.17 -0.42
N TYR A 90 -14.81 -2.64 -1.54
CA TYR A 90 -16.22 -2.42 -1.81
C TYR A 90 -16.76 -3.57 -2.67
N ASP A 91 -17.78 -4.27 -2.18
CA ASP A 91 -18.39 -5.42 -2.85
C ASP A 91 -19.60 -5.06 -3.72
N GLY A 92 -19.90 -3.78 -3.88
CA GLY A 92 -21.08 -3.26 -4.57
C GLY A 92 -22.19 -2.81 -3.62
N GLU A 93 -22.12 -3.17 -2.34
CA GLU A 93 -23.12 -2.85 -1.31
C GLU A 93 -22.48 -2.18 -0.10
N LYS A 94 -21.37 -2.71 0.39
CA LYS A 94 -20.69 -2.28 1.61
C LYS A 94 -19.18 -2.28 1.45
N ILE A 95 -18.52 -1.54 2.33
CA ILE A 95 -17.07 -1.55 2.46
C ILE A 95 -16.69 -2.51 3.59
N THR A 96 -15.79 -3.46 3.29
CA THR A 96 -15.28 -4.46 4.22
C THR A 96 -13.75 -4.42 4.28
N PRO A 97 -13.12 -4.88 5.36
CA PRO A 97 -11.67 -4.99 5.40
C PRO A 97 -11.15 -5.90 4.28
N PHE A 98 -10.05 -5.49 3.65
CA PHE A 98 -9.34 -6.34 2.69
C PHE A 98 -8.77 -7.56 3.42
N VAL A 99 -9.04 -8.74 2.91
CA VAL A 99 -8.49 -9.99 3.44
C VAL A 99 -7.41 -10.49 2.49
N TYR A 100 -6.18 -10.52 2.97
CA TYR A 100 -5.06 -11.06 2.20
C TYR A 100 -5.22 -12.57 2.00
N SER A 101 -4.97 -13.05 0.80
CA SER A 101 -4.83 -14.47 0.55
C SER A 101 -3.58 -15.05 1.25
N GLN A 102 -3.55 -16.36 1.46
CA GLN A 102 -2.37 -17.03 2.03
C GLN A 102 -1.12 -16.80 1.18
N GLU A 103 -1.29 -16.74 -0.14
CA GLU A 103 -0.20 -16.48 -1.08
C GLU A 103 0.34 -15.06 -0.96
N GLU A 104 -0.53 -14.06 -0.86
CA GLU A 104 -0.13 -12.66 -0.64
C GLU A 104 0.59 -12.48 0.70
N LEU A 105 0.09 -13.13 1.77
CA LEU A 105 0.74 -13.11 3.07
C LEU A 105 2.12 -13.79 3.03
N HIS A 106 2.25 -14.89 2.29
CA HIS A 106 3.53 -15.57 2.10
C HIS A 106 4.51 -14.70 1.33
N GLN A 107 4.04 -14.05 0.24
CA GLN A 107 4.89 -13.15 -0.54
C GLN A 107 5.34 -11.94 0.28
N GLN A 108 4.46 -11.34 1.08
CA GLN A 108 4.83 -10.24 1.97
C GLN A 108 5.90 -10.66 2.99
N ALA A 109 5.77 -11.84 3.58
CA ALA A 109 6.75 -12.36 4.52
C ALA A 109 8.10 -12.62 3.84
N LYS A 110 8.08 -13.17 2.62
CA LYS A 110 9.27 -13.36 1.80
C LYS A 110 9.96 -12.04 1.47
N ASP A 111 9.21 -11.05 0.99
CA ASP A 111 9.75 -9.74 0.65
C ASP A 111 10.36 -9.03 1.89
N GLN A 112 9.79 -9.27 3.07
CA GLN A 112 10.32 -8.76 4.33
C GLN A 112 11.62 -9.47 4.70
N LEU A 113 11.67 -10.80 4.61
CA LEU A 113 12.86 -11.60 4.86
C LEU A 113 14.01 -11.18 3.93
N ASP A 114 13.74 -11.06 2.64
CA ASP A 114 14.72 -10.67 1.63
C ASP A 114 15.31 -9.28 1.92
N ARG A 115 14.48 -8.33 2.38
CA ARG A 115 14.94 -7.00 2.82
C ARG A 115 15.84 -7.09 4.04
N LEU A 116 15.43 -7.79 5.09
CA LEU A 116 16.22 -7.94 6.31
C LEU A 116 17.57 -8.61 6.04
N LEU A 117 17.60 -9.65 5.19
CA LEU A 117 18.83 -10.30 4.75
C LEU A 117 19.74 -9.35 3.94
N SER A 118 19.15 -8.56 3.05
CA SER A 118 19.91 -7.57 2.26
C SER A 118 20.57 -6.53 3.18
N ASP A 119 19.80 -5.98 4.11
CA ASP A 119 20.29 -4.97 5.06
C ASP A 119 21.40 -5.54 5.97
N ALA A 120 21.23 -6.78 6.46
CA ALA A 120 22.23 -7.44 7.29
C ALA A 120 23.53 -7.74 6.51
N ARG A 121 23.41 -8.21 5.26
CA ARG A 121 24.57 -8.47 4.40
C ARG A 121 25.33 -7.20 4.08
N GLU A 122 24.64 -6.06 3.90
CA GLU A 122 25.31 -4.77 3.70
C GLU A 122 26.18 -4.37 4.89
N LYS A 123 25.76 -4.66 6.13
CA LYS A 123 26.53 -4.37 7.34
C LYS A 123 27.84 -5.15 7.42
N ILE A 124 27.91 -6.36 6.88
CA ILE A 124 29.09 -7.21 6.94
C ILE A 124 30.06 -7.03 5.76
N ILE A 125 29.68 -6.34 4.69
CA ILE A 125 30.51 -6.18 3.46
C ILE A 125 31.89 -5.62 3.79
N ILE A 126 31.98 -4.52 4.53
CA ILE A 126 33.26 -3.86 4.84
C ILE A 126 34.16 -4.71 5.73
N PRO A 127 33.66 -5.27 6.87
CA PRO A 127 34.45 -6.21 7.68
C PRO A 127 34.96 -7.41 6.88
N GLN A 128 34.11 -8.06 6.10
CA GLN A 128 34.48 -9.18 5.23
C GLN A 128 35.55 -8.78 4.21
N THR A 129 35.39 -7.64 3.55
CA THR A 129 36.37 -7.15 2.57
C THR A 129 37.75 -6.91 3.20
N LYS A 130 37.77 -6.38 4.44
CA LYS A 130 39.05 -6.22 5.20
C LYS A 130 39.74 -7.56 5.47
N LEU A 131 38.98 -8.56 5.91
CA LEU A 131 39.50 -9.91 6.14
C LEU A 131 40.03 -10.57 4.86
N MET A 132 39.28 -10.46 3.76
CA MET A 132 39.69 -10.98 2.45
C MET A 132 40.96 -10.30 1.93
N ALA A 133 41.16 -9.02 2.26
CA ALA A 133 42.37 -8.27 1.93
C ALA A 133 43.57 -8.55 2.89
N GLY A 134 43.43 -9.54 3.78
CA GLY A 134 44.47 -9.91 4.77
C GLY A 134 44.65 -8.90 5.89
N ARG A 135 43.68 -8.02 6.13
CA ARG A 135 43.68 -7.07 7.26
C ARG A 135 43.05 -7.72 8.49
N THR A 136 43.53 -7.28 9.66
CA THR A 136 42.92 -7.67 10.94
C THR A 136 41.79 -6.72 11.32
N LEU A 137 40.74 -7.27 11.93
CA LEU A 137 39.68 -6.49 12.59
C LEU A 137 40.07 -6.22 14.03
N THR A 138 39.56 -5.12 14.59
CA THR A 138 39.60 -4.91 16.02
C THR A 138 38.62 -5.85 16.73
N ASP A 139 38.80 -6.08 18.04
CA ASP A 139 37.88 -6.95 18.81
C ASP A 139 36.42 -6.47 18.72
N SER A 140 36.22 -5.14 18.73
CA SER A 140 34.87 -4.57 18.53
C SER A 140 34.29 -4.87 17.16
N GLN A 141 35.08 -4.71 16.09
CA GLN A 141 34.65 -5.02 14.72
C GLN A 141 34.36 -6.51 14.52
N LEU A 142 35.16 -7.38 15.16
CA LEU A 142 34.98 -8.81 15.11
C LEU A 142 33.68 -9.22 15.83
N LYS A 143 33.42 -8.62 16.99
CA LYS A 143 32.17 -8.84 17.73
C LYS A 143 30.96 -8.39 16.95
N GLU A 144 31.01 -7.19 16.37
CA GLU A 144 29.92 -6.68 15.52
C GLU A 144 29.67 -7.57 14.30
N LEU A 145 30.74 -7.99 13.60
CA LEU A 145 30.62 -8.91 12.48
C LEU A 145 29.93 -10.24 12.89
N ASN A 146 30.34 -10.85 14.00
CA ASN A 146 29.74 -12.08 14.48
C ASN A 146 28.25 -11.86 14.82
N THR A 147 27.90 -10.76 15.48
CA THR A 147 26.51 -10.46 15.81
C THR A 147 25.62 -10.35 14.55
N TRP A 148 26.13 -9.75 13.47
CA TRP A 148 25.40 -9.69 12.21
C TRP A 148 25.34 -11.02 11.46
N LEU A 149 26.38 -11.87 11.57
CA LEU A 149 26.37 -13.22 11.01
C LEU A 149 25.36 -14.10 11.75
N ASP A 150 25.35 -14.06 13.09
CA ASP A 150 24.36 -14.79 13.90
C ASP A 150 22.91 -14.36 13.54
N TYR A 151 22.70 -13.07 13.34
CA TYR A 151 21.39 -12.54 12.90
C TYR A 151 20.98 -13.05 11.49
N ILE A 152 21.94 -13.13 10.55
CA ILE A 152 21.70 -13.70 9.22
C ILE A 152 21.30 -15.17 9.33
N ASP A 153 22.02 -15.95 10.16
CA ASP A 153 21.71 -17.38 10.38
C ASP A 153 20.31 -17.55 10.99
N GLU A 154 19.92 -16.69 11.94
CA GLU A 154 18.56 -16.70 12.50
C GLU A 154 17.49 -16.34 11.47
N LEU A 155 17.77 -15.36 10.59
CA LEU A 155 16.85 -15.01 9.49
C LEU A 155 16.69 -16.15 8.47
N GLU A 156 17.79 -16.81 8.09
CA GLU A 156 17.78 -17.94 7.15
C GLU A 156 17.06 -19.18 7.74
N ALA A 157 17.06 -19.32 9.05
CA ALA A 157 16.31 -20.36 9.75
C ALA A 157 14.82 -20.03 9.96
N CYS A 158 14.39 -18.82 9.62
CA CYS A 158 13.03 -18.34 9.89
C CYS A 158 12.00 -19.04 9.02
N ASP A 159 10.98 -19.64 9.64
CA ASP A 159 9.86 -20.26 8.91
C ASP A 159 8.80 -19.20 8.56
N ILE A 160 8.78 -18.78 7.30
CA ILE A 160 7.82 -17.81 6.78
C ILE A 160 6.47 -18.43 6.39
N THR A 161 6.23 -19.70 6.64
CA THR A 161 4.94 -20.36 6.37
C THR A 161 3.99 -20.30 7.56
N VAL A 162 4.52 -20.11 8.76
CA VAL A 162 3.75 -20.00 10.02
C VAL A 162 3.29 -18.56 10.26
N ARG A 163 2.11 -18.39 10.82
CA ARG A 163 1.52 -17.06 11.14
C ARG A 163 1.20 -16.93 12.63
N PRO A 164 1.55 -15.78 13.24
CA PRO A 164 2.37 -14.69 12.69
C PRO A 164 3.82 -15.11 12.45
N VAL A 165 4.48 -14.55 11.42
CA VAL A 165 5.91 -14.75 11.22
C VAL A 165 6.67 -13.94 12.27
N ASN A 166 7.54 -14.59 13.03
CA ASN A 166 8.37 -13.94 14.03
C ASN A 166 9.80 -13.78 13.47
N PHE A 167 10.14 -12.61 13.01
CA PHE A 167 11.50 -12.29 12.62
C PHE A 167 12.34 -11.94 13.86
N PRO A 168 13.64 -12.30 13.87
CA PRO A 168 14.55 -11.93 14.97
C PRO A 168 14.72 -10.40 15.04
N GLU A 169 15.09 -9.91 16.24
CA GLU A 169 15.34 -8.49 16.44
C GLU A 169 16.64 -8.06 15.76
N THR A 170 16.58 -6.94 15.03
CA THR A 170 17.75 -6.39 14.34
C THR A 170 18.83 -5.96 15.36
N PRO A 171 20.09 -6.37 15.18
CA PRO A 171 21.20 -5.93 16.03
C PRO A 171 21.34 -4.40 16.03
N GLN A 172 21.69 -3.83 17.19
CA GLN A 172 21.92 -2.39 17.39
C GLN A 172 23.37 -2.00 17.18
#